data_e5701c75285592c0a010deb7326f2dde
#
_entry.id   e5701c75285592c0a010deb7326f2dde
#
_cell.length_a   1.000
_cell.length_b   1.000
_cell.length_c   1.000
_cell.angle_alpha   90.00
_cell.angle_beta   90.00
_cell.angle_gamma   90.00
#
_symmetry.space_group_name_H-M   'P 1'
#
loop_
_entity.id
_entity.type
_entity.pdbx_description
1 polymer ?
#
loop_
_entity_poly.entity_id
_entity_poly.type
_entity_poly.pdbx_seq_one_letter_code
_entity_poly.pdbx_strand_id
1 'polypeptide(L)'
;MSTHRPGWTPELAAHVAGLPKAELHVHLEGALRPATLLDLDRRDGGRFTGLDERWLAERFRFRDFRHFADLYSTCTDVFRGPADFARAVVELAEDLAPQGVRYAEVTCSAITHHRDRGLPFDEIVDGLWAGACQALDGSGVVVRFVLDHVRDLSAEDCLRTAEWCVRGRGRGVVALGLGGYEPGRPASLFAEAVRWAAERGVPFVPHAGEAAGAGAVRDALRFDPPRLGHGFRAAEDPAVVDALLDRGVVLEVCPTGNLRTGVVADLAEHPVRRLRDRGVRVVLGSDDPLLFGSTALTEYRQAYEHLGFSADDLAATARESLGAALPDGVPGVVRVPGDDWPPAAHGTPGDKGVATSRPTGAPPVGGIATGQSR
;
A
#
# COMPACT_ATOMS: atom_id res chain seq x y z
N MET A 1 -20.58 29.13 12.19
CA MET A 1 -19.32 29.81 12.54
C MET A 1 -18.24 29.19 11.67
N SER A 2 -17.74 29.90 10.68
CA SER A 2 -16.65 29.46 9.83
C SER A 2 -15.38 29.52 10.68
N THR A 3 -14.97 28.37 11.25
CA THR A 3 -13.66 28.25 11.89
C THR A 3 -12.63 28.26 10.78
N HIS A 4 -11.97 29.40 10.62
CA HIS A 4 -10.86 29.54 9.68
C HIS A 4 -9.78 28.53 10.11
N ARG A 5 -9.67 27.44 9.36
CA ARG A 5 -8.66 26.42 9.60
C ARG A 5 -7.29 27.04 9.29
N PRO A 6 -6.27 26.90 10.14
CA PRO A 6 -4.91 27.34 9.79
C PRO A 6 -4.47 26.69 8.48
N GLY A 7 -3.79 27.44 7.60
CA GLY A 7 -3.23 26.89 6.38
C GLY A 7 -2.14 25.85 6.67
N TRP A 8 -1.70 25.13 5.65
CA TRP A 8 -0.53 24.25 5.72
C TRP A 8 0.73 25.10 5.89
N THR A 9 1.21 25.23 7.14
CA THR A 9 2.40 26.04 7.46
C THR A 9 3.68 25.21 7.36
N PRO A 10 4.87 25.85 7.22
CA PRO A 10 6.15 25.15 7.28
C PRO A 10 6.34 24.33 8.56
N GLU A 11 5.85 24.82 9.70
CA GLU A 11 5.93 24.15 10.99
C GLU A 11 5.08 22.87 11.01
N LEU A 12 3.86 22.94 10.47
CA LEU A 12 3.00 21.77 10.33
C LEU A 12 3.61 20.76 9.35
N ALA A 13 4.15 21.23 8.23
CA ALA A 13 4.85 20.39 7.27
C ALA A 13 6.03 19.65 7.90
N ALA A 14 6.87 20.36 8.65
CA ALA A 14 8.00 19.76 9.38
C ALA A 14 7.54 18.76 10.45
N HIS A 15 6.45 19.10 11.18
CA HIS A 15 5.87 18.19 12.16
C HIS A 15 5.39 16.89 11.48
N VAL A 16 4.61 16.98 10.41
CA VAL A 16 4.08 15.82 9.69
C VAL A 16 5.21 14.99 9.04
N ALA A 17 6.24 15.67 8.46
CA ALA A 17 7.42 14.98 7.94
C ALA A 17 8.18 14.22 9.03
N GLY A 18 8.19 14.73 10.27
CA GLY A 18 8.82 14.07 11.42
C GLY A 18 8.05 12.89 11.99
N LEU A 19 6.76 12.73 11.68
CA LEU A 19 5.95 11.60 12.16
C LEU A 19 6.43 10.29 11.52
N PRO A 20 6.80 9.27 12.30
CA PRO A 20 7.03 7.93 11.76
C PRO A 20 5.76 7.41 11.07
N LYS A 21 5.90 6.91 9.85
CA LYS A 21 4.79 6.39 9.05
C LYS A 21 5.23 5.28 8.12
N ALA A 22 4.27 4.50 7.62
CA ALA A 22 4.48 3.58 6.52
C ALA A 22 3.88 4.14 5.22
N GLU A 23 4.57 3.88 4.09
CA GLU A 23 4.03 4.01 2.75
C GLU A 23 3.55 2.62 2.31
N LEU A 24 2.24 2.44 2.17
CA LEU A 24 1.63 1.14 1.90
C LEU A 24 1.02 1.01 0.50
N HIS A 25 1.03 2.12 -0.27
CA HIS A 25 0.47 2.15 -1.61
C HIS A 25 1.32 3.02 -2.53
N VAL A 26 2.37 2.43 -3.07
CA VAL A 26 3.26 3.04 -4.06
C VAL A 26 3.70 2.00 -5.08
N HIS A 27 3.67 2.36 -6.37
CA HIS A 27 4.10 1.50 -7.46
C HIS A 27 5.55 1.80 -7.84
N LEU A 28 6.39 0.76 -7.91
CA LEU A 28 7.82 0.91 -8.19
C LEU A 28 8.07 1.60 -9.54
N GLU A 29 7.33 1.17 -10.55
CA GLU A 29 7.46 1.66 -11.92
C GLU A 29 6.99 3.12 -12.05
N GLY A 30 5.98 3.48 -11.26
CA GLY A 30 5.45 4.83 -11.16
C GLY A 30 6.21 5.74 -10.19
N ALA A 31 7.23 5.23 -9.51
CA ALA A 31 8.04 5.96 -8.54
C ALA A 31 9.47 6.26 -8.99
N LEU A 32 9.82 5.95 -10.24
CA LEU A 32 11.13 6.31 -10.79
C LEU A 32 11.36 7.82 -10.71
N ARG A 33 12.57 8.24 -10.36
CA ARG A 33 12.95 9.64 -10.53
C ARG A 33 12.96 10.01 -12.03
N PRO A 34 12.53 11.21 -12.43
CA PRO A 34 12.54 11.64 -13.84
C PRO A 34 13.90 11.42 -14.52
N ALA A 35 14.99 11.77 -13.83
CA ALA A 35 16.36 11.56 -14.34
C ALA A 35 16.67 10.08 -14.58
N THR A 36 16.23 9.21 -13.69
CA THR A 36 16.43 7.76 -13.79
C THR A 36 15.61 7.15 -14.91
N LEU A 37 14.34 7.54 -15.06
CA LEU A 37 13.54 7.13 -16.22
C LEU A 37 14.24 7.48 -17.53
N LEU A 38 14.71 8.73 -17.69
CA LEU A 38 15.42 9.19 -18.91
C LEU A 38 16.76 8.47 -19.12
N ASP A 39 17.47 8.15 -18.03
CA ASP A 39 18.75 7.43 -18.09
C ASP A 39 18.55 5.98 -18.54
N LEU A 40 17.59 5.28 -17.96
CA LEU A 40 17.24 3.90 -18.31
C LEU A 40 16.70 3.81 -19.75
N ASP A 41 15.85 4.75 -20.15
CA ASP A 41 15.28 4.82 -21.50
C ASP A 41 16.34 4.99 -22.59
N ARG A 42 17.37 5.83 -22.36
CA ARG A 42 18.45 6.06 -23.34
C ARG A 42 19.21 4.80 -23.73
N ARG A 43 19.28 3.78 -22.89
CA ARG A 43 19.99 2.53 -23.18
C ARG A 43 19.41 1.76 -24.38
N ASP A 44 18.13 1.98 -24.71
CA ASP A 44 17.41 1.25 -25.77
C ASP A 44 17.04 2.08 -26.99
N GLY A 45 17.69 3.22 -27.19
CA GLY A 45 17.33 4.12 -28.27
C GLY A 45 16.13 5.02 -27.99
N GLY A 46 15.66 5.01 -26.75
CA GLY A 46 14.85 5.99 -26.06
C GLY A 46 13.52 6.40 -26.68
N ARG A 47 12.39 6.05 -26.08
CA ARG A 47 11.06 6.64 -26.38
C ARG A 47 10.97 8.10 -25.93
N PHE A 48 11.81 8.47 -24.94
CA PHE A 48 11.91 9.81 -24.38
C PHE A 48 13.16 10.56 -24.85
N THR A 49 13.82 10.10 -25.95
CA THR A 49 15.02 10.72 -26.47
C THR A 49 14.80 12.20 -26.80
N GLY A 50 15.68 13.07 -26.28
CA GLY A 50 15.61 14.52 -26.50
C GLY A 50 14.64 15.24 -25.56
N LEU A 51 14.03 14.56 -24.61
CA LEU A 51 13.15 15.13 -23.60
C LEU A 51 13.92 15.48 -22.34
N ASP A 52 13.52 16.55 -21.67
CA ASP A 52 13.96 16.92 -20.34
C ASP A 52 12.88 16.60 -19.29
N GLU A 53 13.21 16.79 -18.01
CA GLU A 53 12.27 16.52 -16.91
C GLU A 53 11.02 17.40 -16.95
N ARG A 54 11.11 18.64 -17.47
CA ARG A 54 9.95 19.53 -17.59
C ARG A 54 8.97 19.00 -18.63
N TRP A 55 9.51 18.48 -19.71
CA TRP A 55 8.69 17.89 -20.75
C TRP A 55 7.98 16.61 -20.27
N LEU A 56 8.65 15.79 -19.43
CA LEU A 56 8.02 14.63 -18.81
C LEU A 56 6.80 15.05 -17.96
N ALA A 57 6.93 16.10 -17.14
CA ALA A 57 5.83 16.60 -16.32
C ALA A 57 4.62 17.06 -17.17
N GLU A 58 4.87 17.62 -18.38
CA GLU A 58 3.79 17.95 -19.32
C GLU A 58 3.19 16.71 -19.97
N ARG A 59 3.99 15.71 -20.29
CA ARG A 59 3.57 14.46 -20.89
C ARG A 59 2.65 13.66 -19.96
N PHE A 60 2.89 13.70 -18.65
CA PHE A 60 2.10 13.03 -17.63
C PHE A 60 0.80 13.81 -17.26
N ARG A 61 0.20 14.50 -18.22
CA ARG A 61 -1.15 15.05 -18.13
C ARG A 61 -2.12 14.07 -18.75
N PHE A 62 -2.87 13.36 -17.90
CA PHE A 62 -3.79 12.32 -18.37
C PHE A 62 -5.11 12.93 -18.82
N ARG A 63 -5.74 12.31 -19.81
CA ARG A 63 -7.08 12.60 -20.27
C ARG A 63 -8.12 11.76 -19.53
N ASP A 64 -7.75 10.54 -19.22
CA ASP A 64 -8.55 9.51 -18.56
C ASP A 64 -7.64 8.41 -18.02
N PHE A 65 -8.21 7.46 -17.30
CA PHE A 65 -7.49 6.32 -16.72
C PHE A 65 -6.76 5.47 -17.79
N ARG A 66 -7.34 5.29 -18.97
CA ARG A 66 -6.69 4.50 -20.03
C ARG A 66 -5.42 5.17 -20.53
N HIS A 67 -5.46 6.49 -20.73
CA HIS A 67 -4.27 7.24 -21.10
C HIS A 67 -3.19 7.20 -20.01
N PHE A 68 -3.58 7.17 -18.74
CA PHE A 68 -2.66 6.91 -17.64
C PHE A 68 -2.01 5.54 -17.77
N ALA A 69 -2.80 4.46 -17.95
CA ALA A 69 -2.30 3.09 -18.08
C ALA A 69 -1.31 2.93 -19.25
N ASP A 70 -1.58 3.58 -20.40
CA ASP A 70 -0.68 3.58 -21.57
C ASP A 70 0.67 4.23 -21.24
N LEU A 71 0.67 5.34 -20.48
CA LEU A 71 1.89 6.01 -20.05
C LEU A 71 2.63 5.24 -18.97
N TYR A 72 1.93 4.64 -18.02
CA TYR A 72 2.50 3.76 -17.00
C TYR A 72 3.27 2.61 -17.65
N SER A 73 2.70 1.97 -18.67
CA SER A 73 3.37 0.88 -19.39
C SER A 73 4.68 1.32 -20.04
N THR A 74 4.81 2.61 -20.44
CA THR A 74 6.09 3.12 -20.95
C THR A 74 7.18 3.23 -19.87
N CYS A 75 6.78 3.46 -18.61
CA CYS A 75 7.71 3.45 -17.47
C CYS A 75 8.14 2.02 -17.12
N THR A 76 7.23 1.05 -17.24
CA THR A 76 7.53 -0.38 -17.04
C THR A 76 8.59 -0.87 -18.05
N ASP A 77 8.51 -0.36 -19.26
CA ASP A 77 9.36 -0.78 -20.38
C ASP A 77 10.86 -0.48 -20.23
N VAL A 78 11.29 0.36 -19.28
CA VAL A 78 12.72 0.74 -19.16
C VAL A 78 13.57 -0.23 -18.36
N PHE A 79 12.93 -1.14 -17.59
CA PHE A 79 13.63 -2.13 -16.78
C PHE A 79 14.21 -3.25 -17.65
N ARG A 80 15.49 -3.63 -17.44
CA ARG A 80 16.20 -4.63 -18.23
C ARG A 80 16.83 -5.74 -17.40
N GLY A 81 16.97 -5.56 -16.09
CA GLY A 81 17.59 -6.54 -15.24
C GLY A 81 17.64 -6.13 -13.77
N PRO A 82 18.21 -6.97 -12.92
CA PRO A 82 18.14 -6.81 -11.46
C PRO A 82 18.71 -5.47 -10.96
N ALA A 83 19.71 -4.93 -11.64
CA ALA A 83 20.31 -3.65 -11.24
C ALA A 83 19.34 -2.46 -11.35
N ASP A 84 18.38 -2.51 -12.29
CA ASP A 84 17.41 -1.44 -12.49
C ASP A 84 16.36 -1.47 -11.37
N PHE A 85 15.91 -2.66 -10.98
CA PHE A 85 15.02 -2.82 -9.84
C PHE A 85 15.69 -2.37 -8.54
N ALA A 86 16.95 -2.78 -8.32
CA ALA A 86 17.70 -2.37 -7.14
C ALA A 86 17.85 -0.85 -7.07
N ARG A 87 18.21 -0.20 -8.18
CA ARG A 87 18.32 1.26 -8.26
C ARG A 87 17.00 1.95 -7.95
N ALA A 88 15.91 1.50 -8.55
CA ALA A 88 14.58 2.09 -8.33
C ALA A 88 14.15 2.00 -6.87
N VAL A 89 14.38 0.85 -6.22
CA VAL A 89 14.06 0.65 -4.80
C VAL A 89 14.89 1.56 -3.89
N VAL A 90 16.20 1.68 -4.15
CA VAL A 90 17.11 2.54 -3.36
C VAL A 90 16.68 4.00 -3.49
N GLU A 91 16.48 4.48 -4.72
CA GLU A 91 16.10 5.87 -4.98
C GLU A 91 14.74 6.22 -4.36
N LEU A 92 13.76 5.30 -4.44
CA LEU A 92 12.47 5.49 -3.77
C LEU A 92 12.63 5.59 -2.24
N ALA A 93 13.41 4.71 -1.63
CA ALA A 93 13.64 4.74 -0.19
C ALA A 93 14.37 6.04 0.27
N GLU A 94 15.33 6.53 -0.51
CA GLU A 94 15.98 7.82 -0.28
C GLU A 94 14.99 8.99 -0.33
N ASP A 95 14.00 8.93 -1.24
CA ASP A 95 12.97 9.96 -1.38
C ASP A 95 11.92 9.88 -0.26
N LEU A 96 11.63 8.69 0.26
CA LEU A 96 10.68 8.46 1.35
C LEU A 96 11.24 8.81 2.74
N ALA A 97 12.52 8.56 2.99
CA ALA A 97 13.15 8.74 4.31
C ALA A 97 12.98 10.14 4.90
N PRO A 98 13.24 11.26 4.17
CA PRO A 98 13.08 12.62 4.69
C PRO A 98 11.62 12.99 4.97
N GLN A 99 10.66 12.22 4.48
CA GLN A 99 9.23 12.40 4.70
C GLN A 99 8.72 11.66 5.96
N GLY A 100 9.62 11.04 6.74
CA GLY A 100 9.29 10.29 7.95
C GLY A 100 8.84 8.86 7.70
N VAL A 101 8.91 8.37 6.46
CA VAL A 101 8.62 6.96 6.15
C VAL A 101 9.74 6.09 6.72
N ARG A 102 9.35 5.03 7.44
CA ARG A 102 10.25 4.05 8.04
C ARG A 102 10.03 2.64 7.49
N TYR A 103 8.90 2.42 6.87
CA TYR A 103 8.52 1.17 6.24
C TYR A 103 7.77 1.46 4.96
N ALA A 104 8.00 0.70 3.91
CA ALA A 104 7.27 0.80 2.65
C ALA A 104 6.91 -0.58 2.11
N GLU A 105 5.67 -0.73 1.64
CA GLU A 105 5.23 -1.85 0.81
C GLU A 105 5.09 -1.36 -0.62
N VAL A 106 6.01 -1.79 -1.47
CA VAL A 106 6.14 -1.29 -2.83
C VAL A 106 5.53 -2.31 -3.79
N THR A 107 4.54 -1.89 -4.53
CA THR A 107 3.90 -2.72 -5.56
C THR A 107 4.80 -2.81 -6.79
N CYS A 108 4.98 -4.02 -7.32
CA CYS A 108 5.75 -4.29 -8.54
C CYS A 108 4.96 -5.25 -9.45
N SER A 109 4.76 -4.86 -10.70
CA SER A 109 4.09 -5.67 -11.72
C SER A 109 5.05 -6.68 -12.36
N ALA A 110 5.63 -7.57 -11.54
CA ALA A 110 6.67 -8.53 -11.97
C ALA A 110 6.23 -9.40 -13.17
N ILE A 111 4.94 -9.74 -13.25
CA ILE A 111 4.40 -10.54 -14.37
C ILE A 111 4.46 -9.78 -15.70
N THR A 112 4.29 -8.47 -15.69
CA THR A 112 4.39 -7.62 -16.89
C THR A 112 5.83 -7.60 -17.40
N HIS A 113 6.80 -7.38 -16.52
CA HIS A 113 8.24 -7.43 -16.89
C HIS A 113 8.63 -8.79 -17.47
N HIS A 114 8.12 -9.88 -16.92
CA HIS A 114 8.37 -11.21 -17.43
C HIS A 114 7.79 -11.40 -18.84
N ARG A 115 6.52 -11.03 -19.04
CA ARG A 115 5.82 -11.22 -20.32
C ARG A 115 6.36 -10.35 -21.43
N ASP A 116 6.58 -9.07 -21.13
CA ASP A 116 6.89 -8.10 -22.17
C ASP A 116 8.39 -8.01 -22.46
N ARG A 117 9.24 -8.45 -21.50
CA ARG A 117 10.70 -8.35 -21.59
C ARG A 117 11.43 -9.68 -21.42
N GLY A 118 10.71 -10.75 -21.08
CA GLY A 118 11.31 -12.07 -20.83
C GLY A 118 12.16 -12.14 -19.57
N LEU A 119 12.03 -11.16 -18.64
CA LEU A 119 12.83 -11.15 -17.43
C LEU A 119 12.46 -12.34 -16.54
N PRO A 120 13.43 -13.16 -16.12
CA PRO A 120 13.17 -14.25 -15.18
C PRO A 120 12.71 -13.71 -13.83
N PHE A 121 11.75 -14.40 -13.19
CA PHE A 121 11.27 -14.01 -11.86
C PHE A 121 12.40 -13.83 -10.83
N ASP A 122 13.36 -14.78 -10.82
CA ASP A 122 14.44 -14.71 -9.84
C ASP A 122 15.34 -13.49 -10.03
N GLU A 123 15.56 -13.03 -11.27
CA GLU A 123 16.29 -11.78 -11.53
C GLU A 123 15.52 -10.54 -11.06
N ILE A 124 14.21 -10.52 -11.26
CA ILE A 124 13.36 -9.41 -10.78
C ILE A 124 13.42 -9.35 -9.25
N VAL A 125 13.11 -10.46 -8.57
CA VAL A 125 13.00 -10.46 -7.12
C VAL A 125 14.37 -10.34 -6.43
N ASP A 126 15.46 -10.83 -7.03
CA ASP A 126 16.81 -10.62 -6.52
C ASP A 126 17.23 -9.15 -6.62
N GLY A 127 16.85 -8.47 -7.71
CA GLY A 127 17.03 -7.03 -7.86
C GLY A 127 16.25 -6.23 -6.81
N LEU A 128 14.96 -6.54 -6.64
CA LEU A 128 14.11 -5.94 -5.61
C LEU A 128 14.73 -6.12 -4.22
N TRP A 129 15.12 -7.34 -3.87
CA TRP A 129 15.68 -7.66 -2.57
C TRP A 129 17.05 -7.00 -2.32
N ALA A 130 17.92 -6.99 -3.32
CA ALA A 130 19.21 -6.28 -3.23
C ALA A 130 18.99 -4.78 -2.98
N GLY A 131 18.02 -4.17 -3.67
CA GLY A 131 17.63 -2.79 -3.45
C GLY A 131 17.08 -2.55 -2.04
N ALA A 132 16.24 -3.46 -1.52
CA ALA A 132 15.67 -3.36 -0.17
C ALA A 132 16.76 -3.44 0.92
N CYS A 133 17.76 -4.30 0.76
CA CYS A 133 18.89 -4.37 1.67
C CYS A 133 19.72 -3.07 1.64
N GLN A 134 20.02 -2.55 0.45
CA GLN A 134 20.74 -1.28 0.29
C GLN A 134 19.95 -0.09 0.86
N ALA A 135 18.63 -0.07 0.65
CA ALA A 135 17.74 0.95 1.19
C ALA A 135 17.77 0.98 2.72
N LEU A 136 17.72 -0.19 3.36
CA LEU A 136 17.84 -0.29 4.81
C LEU A 136 19.17 0.25 5.31
N ASP A 137 20.28 -0.15 4.69
CA ASP A 137 21.63 0.28 5.08
C ASP A 137 21.87 1.79 4.86
N GLY A 138 21.33 2.35 3.75
CA GLY A 138 21.57 3.73 3.34
C GLY A 138 20.58 4.74 3.95
N SER A 139 19.28 4.47 3.85
CA SER A 139 18.21 5.39 4.25
C SER A 139 17.51 5.02 5.56
N GLY A 140 17.71 3.80 6.06
CA GLY A 140 17.02 3.26 7.22
C GLY A 140 15.54 2.91 6.96
N VAL A 141 15.10 2.88 5.70
CA VAL A 141 13.73 2.49 5.33
C VAL A 141 13.68 0.99 5.08
N VAL A 142 12.78 0.30 5.78
CA VAL A 142 12.48 -1.10 5.52
C VAL A 142 11.55 -1.19 4.32
N VAL A 143 11.99 -1.83 3.23
CA VAL A 143 11.17 -2.01 2.02
C VAL A 143 10.72 -3.46 1.87
N ARG A 144 9.44 -3.66 1.56
CA ARG A 144 8.81 -4.93 1.23
C ARG A 144 8.03 -4.80 -0.07
N PHE A 145 7.60 -5.92 -0.65
CA PHE A 145 7.03 -5.94 -1.99
C PHE A 145 5.66 -6.60 -2.01
N VAL A 146 4.73 -5.94 -2.69
CA VAL A 146 3.47 -6.52 -3.16
C VAL A 146 3.67 -6.85 -4.63
N LEU A 147 3.62 -8.13 -5.01
CA LEU A 147 3.62 -8.48 -6.43
C LEU A 147 2.19 -8.45 -6.92
N ASP A 148 1.88 -7.51 -7.81
CA ASP A 148 0.53 -7.40 -8.32
C ASP A 148 0.33 -8.12 -9.66
N HIS A 149 -0.89 -8.59 -9.85
CA HIS A 149 -1.39 -9.05 -11.11
C HIS A 149 -2.16 -7.93 -11.81
N VAL A 150 -1.95 -7.76 -13.12
CA VAL A 150 -2.69 -6.77 -13.91
C VAL A 150 -3.95 -7.42 -14.47
N ARG A 151 -5.13 -6.81 -14.21
CA ARG A 151 -6.46 -7.33 -14.56
C ARG A 151 -6.67 -7.62 -16.05
N ASP A 152 -5.85 -7.02 -16.92
CA ASP A 152 -5.86 -7.24 -18.36
C ASP A 152 -5.22 -8.57 -18.78
N LEU A 153 -4.48 -9.21 -17.88
CA LEU A 153 -3.82 -10.48 -18.11
C LEU A 153 -4.74 -11.67 -17.75
N SER A 154 -4.30 -12.88 -18.06
CA SER A 154 -5.09 -14.09 -17.86
C SER A 154 -5.13 -14.55 -16.38
N ALA A 155 -6.12 -15.37 -16.02
CA ALA A 155 -6.17 -16.02 -14.71
C ALA A 155 -4.97 -16.96 -14.48
N GLU A 156 -4.41 -17.55 -15.53
CA GLU A 156 -3.19 -18.37 -15.46
C GLU A 156 -1.98 -17.51 -15.06
N ASP A 157 -1.85 -16.31 -15.63
CA ASP A 157 -0.81 -15.36 -15.23
C ASP A 157 -0.98 -14.90 -13.78
N CYS A 158 -2.23 -14.78 -13.30
CA CYS A 158 -2.49 -14.48 -11.90
C CYS A 158 -2.04 -15.62 -10.99
N LEU A 159 -2.30 -16.87 -11.36
CA LEU A 159 -1.82 -18.02 -10.60
C LEU A 159 -0.29 -18.06 -10.56
N ARG A 160 0.36 -17.76 -11.68
CA ARG A 160 1.83 -17.62 -11.74
C ARG A 160 2.33 -16.50 -10.82
N THR A 161 1.66 -15.35 -10.78
CA THR A 161 2.00 -14.26 -9.85
C THR A 161 1.84 -14.72 -8.40
N ALA A 162 0.77 -15.45 -8.07
CA ALA A 162 0.57 -16.03 -6.75
C ALA A 162 1.68 -17.01 -6.36
N GLU A 163 2.12 -17.87 -7.27
CA GLU A 163 3.27 -18.77 -7.07
C GLU A 163 4.56 -17.98 -6.78
N TRP A 164 4.77 -16.89 -7.49
CA TRP A 164 5.91 -16.00 -7.27
C TRP A 164 5.86 -15.30 -5.91
N CYS A 165 4.67 -14.91 -5.45
CA CYS A 165 4.53 -14.36 -4.10
C CYS A 165 4.98 -15.37 -3.04
N VAL A 166 4.58 -16.64 -3.16
CA VAL A 166 5.01 -17.69 -2.23
C VAL A 166 6.53 -17.92 -2.29
N ARG A 167 7.11 -17.97 -3.49
CA ARG A 167 8.57 -18.17 -3.69
C ARG A 167 9.38 -16.96 -3.20
N GLY A 168 8.82 -15.76 -3.31
CA GLY A 168 9.49 -14.50 -2.96
C GLY A 168 9.46 -14.15 -1.47
N ARG A 169 8.73 -14.87 -0.60
CA ARG A 169 8.57 -14.52 0.83
C ARG A 169 9.90 -14.32 1.57
N GLY A 170 10.88 -15.17 1.34
CA GLY A 170 12.22 -15.03 1.92
C GLY A 170 13.05 -13.87 1.34
N ARG A 171 12.54 -13.18 0.34
CA ARG A 171 13.14 -12.02 -0.36
C ARG A 171 12.21 -10.81 -0.33
N GLY A 172 11.50 -10.63 0.79
CA GLY A 172 10.73 -9.43 1.08
C GLY A 172 9.36 -9.32 0.40
N VAL A 173 8.88 -10.34 -0.30
CA VAL A 173 7.51 -10.34 -0.85
C VAL A 173 6.52 -10.67 0.26
N VAL A 174 5.54 -9.79 0.47
CA VAL A 174 4.58 -9.88 1.60
C VAL A 174 3.14 -10.11 1.17
N ALA A 175 2.76 -9.80 -0.07
CA ALA A 175 1.38 -9.94 -0.54
C ALA A 175 1.26 -10.18 -2.04
N LEU A 176 0.10 -10.71 -2.44
CA LEU A 176 -0.41 -10.70 -3.80
C LEU A 176 -1.30 -9.47 -3.98
N GLY A 177 -0.99 -8.63 -4.95
CA GLY A 177 -1.79 -7.49 -5.38
C GLY A 177 -2.68 -7.80 -6.59
N LEU A 178 -3.53 -6.84 -6.93
CA LEU A 178 -4.35 -6.87 -8.15
C LEU A 178 -4.58 -5.43 -8.61
N GLY A 179 -3.94 -5.01 -9.69
CA GLY A 179 -4.04 -3.68 -10.28
C GLY A 179 -4.67 -3.67 -11.68
N GLY A 180 -4.59 -2.53 -12.36
CA GLY A 180 -5.11 -2.32 -13.71
C GLY A 180 -6.58 -1.93 -13.78
N TYR A 181 -7.13 -1.80 -15.00
CA TYR A 181 -8.46 -1.25 -15.23
C TYR A 181 -9.57 -2.12 -14.62
N GLU A 182 -10.25 -1.57 -13.62
CA GLU A 182 -11.18 -2.28 -12.75
C GLU A 182 -12.56 -2.57 -13.37
N PRO A 183 -13.21 -1.64 -14.14
CA PRO A 183 -14.55 -1.86 -14.67
C PRO A 183 -14.67 -3.11 -15.53
N GLY A 184 -15.63 -3.97 -15.19
CA GLY A 184 -15.89 -5.24 -15.88
C GLY A 184 -14.92 -6.37 -15.54
N ARG A 185 -13.98 -6.16 -14.62
CA ARG A 185 -12.94 -7.13 -14.23
C ARG A 185 -12.84 -7.28 -12.70
N PRO A 186 -13.86 -7.86 -12.07
CA PRO A 186 -13.89 -8.04 -10.62
C PRO A 186 -12.78 -8.99 -10.15
N ALA A 187 -12.40 -8.89 -8.87
CA ALA A 187 -11.39 -9.75 -8.25
C ALA A 187 -11.76 -11.24 -8.33
N SER A 188 -13.04 -11.55 -8.36
CA SER A 188 -13.55 -12.94 -8.47
C SER A 188 -13.15 -13.66 -9.76
N LEU A 189 -12.73 -12.97 -10.82
CA LEU A 189 -12.12 -13.58 -12.00
C LEU A 189 -10.82 -14.32 -11.69
N PHE A 190 -10.14 -13.92 -10.62
CA PHE A 190 -8.84 -14.44 -10.18
C PHE A 190 -8.94 -15.27 -8.90
N ALA A 191 -10.16 -15.72 -8.55
CA ALA A 191 -10.47 -16.39 -7.29
C ALA A 191 -9.60 -17.63 -7.01
N GLU A 192 -9.24 -18.40 -8.02
CA GLU A 192 -8.39 -19.58 -7.88
C GLU A 192 -6.99 -19.19 -7.37
N ALA A 193 -6.34 -18.24 -8.05
CA ALA A 193 -5.01 -17.75 -7.68
C ALA A 193 -4.99 -17.13 -6.27
N VAL A 194 -6.00 -16.33 -5.94
CA VAL A 194 -6.13 -15.69 -4.63
C VAL A 194 -6.28 -16.72 -3.51
N ARG A 195 -7.15 -17.72 -3.68
CA ARG A 195 -7.32 -18.78 -2.68
C ARG A 195 -6.06 -19.63 -2.55
N TRP A 196 -5.43 -19.98 -3.68
CA TRP A 196 -4.18 -20.73 -3.70
C TRP A 196 -3.07 -20.01 -2.91
N ALA A 197 -2.95 -18.69 -3.05
CA ALA A 197 -2.02 -17.84 -2.31
C ALA A 197 -2.36 -17.80 -0.82
N ALA A 198 -3.65 -17.59 -0.49
CA ALA A 198 -4.14 -17.50 0.89
C ALA A 198 -3.90 -18.82 1.66
N GLU A 199 -4.15 -19.98 1.05
CA GLU A 199 -3.87 -21.30 1.63
C GLU A 199 -2.38 -21.49 1.99
N ARG A 200 -1.49 -20.69 1.38
CA ARG A 200 -0.04 -20.70 1.61
C ARG A 200 0.44 -19.51 2.45
N GLY A 201 -0.50 -18.78 3.06
CA GLY A 201 -0.23 -17.68 3.97
C GLY A 201 0.27 -16.41 3.27
N VAL A 202 -0.08 -16.20 2.00
CA VAL A 202 0.13 -14.94 1.28
C VAL A 202 -1.18 -14.16 1.29
N PRO A 203 -1.24 -12.99 1.94
CA PRO A 203 -2.42 -12.15 1.96
C PRO A 203 -2.66 -11.52 0.59
N PHE A 204 -3.92 -11.09 0.36
CA PHE A 204 -4.35 -10.43 -0.86
C PHE A 204 -4.65 -8.96 -0.59
N VAL A 205 -3.98 -8.05 -1.30
CA VAL A 205 -4.15 -6.59 -1.18
C VAL A 205 -4.48 -6.01 -2.56
N PRO A 206 -5.76 -6.12 -3.00
CA PRO A 206 -6.16 -5.64 -4.32
C PRO A 206 -6.52 -4.16 -4.33
N HIS A 207 -6.37 -3.51 -5.49
CA HIS A 207 -7.11 -2.30 -5.80
C HIS A 207 -8.59 -2.66 -5.96
N ALA A 208 -9.49 -1.94 -5.32
CA ALA A 208 -10.94 -2.15 -5.49
C ALA A 208 -11.72 -0.90 -5.11
N GLY A 209 -12.64 -0.46 -5.96
CA GLY A 209 -13.44 0.74 -5.74
C GLY A 209 -12.68 2.05 -5.99
N GLU A 210 -11.82 2.04 -6.99
CA GLU A 210 -11.19 3.22 -7.58
C GLU A 210 -12.00 3.68 -8.81
N ALA A 211 -11.94 2.91 -9.89
CA ALA A 211 -12.61 3.19 -11.15
C ALA A 211 -13.98 2.47 -11.27
N ALA A 212 -14.22 1.44 -10.47
CA ALA A 212 -15.52 0.77 -10.35
C ALA A 212 -16.17 1.08 -9.00
N GLY A 213 -17.50 0.96 -8.93
CA GLY A 213 -18.30 1.34 -7.75
C GLY A 213 -18.18 0.38 -6.56
N ALA A 214 -19.00 0.58 -5.53
CA ALA A 214 -19.04 -0.23 -4.29
C ALA A 214 -19.17 -1.74 -4.54
N GLY A 215 -19.73 -2.15 -5.68
CA GLY A 215 -19.80 -3.56 -6.08
C GLY A 215 -18.44 -4.24 -6.20
N ALA A 216 -17.42 -3.52 -6.67
CA ALA A 216 -16.06 -4.04 -6.78
C ALA A 216 -15.40 -4.21 -5.40
N VAL A 217 -15.64 -3.26 -4.48
CA VAL A 217 -15.23 -3.41 -3.08
C VAL A 217 -15.87 -4.63 -2.44
N ARG A 218 -17.20 -4.80 -2.63
CA ARG A 218 -17.93 -5.97 -2.13
C ARG A 218 -17.37 -7.28 -2.69
N ASP A 219 -17.01 -7.32 -3.97
CA ASP A 219 -16.43 -8.51 -4.59
C ASP A 219 -15.04 -8.83 -4.00
N ALA A 220 -14.18 -7.84 -3.83
CA ALA A 220 -12.86 -8.00 -3.22
C ALA A 220 -12.94 -8.49 -1.77
N LEU A 221 -13.91 -7.99 -0.98
CA LEU A 221 -14.14 -8.41 0.40
C LEU A 221 -14.47 -9.91 0.57
N ARG A 222 -14.83 -10.62 -0.50
CA ARG A 222 -15.05 -12.09 -0.47
C ARG A 222 -13.77 -12.88 -0.20
N PHE A 223 -12.61 -12.26 -0.33
CA PHE A 223 -11.29 -12.86 -0.14
C PHE A 223 -10.60 -12.42 1.14
N ASP A 224 -11.34 -11.77 2.05
CA ASP A 224 -10.88 -11.30 3.36
C ASP A 224 -9.56 -10.52 3.30
N PRO A 225 -9.44 -9.49 2.43
CA PRO A 225 -8.23 -8.71 2.32
C PRO A 225 -7.99 -7.90 3.60
N PRO A 226 -6.74 -7.83 4.11
CA PRO A 226 -6.42 -6.98 5.26
C PRO A 226 -6.51 -5.49 4.91
N ARG A 227 -6.26 -5.15 3.66
CA ARG A 227 -6.31 -3.79 3.11
C ARG A 227 -6.84 -3.81 1.68
N LEU A 228 -7.34 -2.66 1.24
CA LEU A 228 -7.76 -2.42 -0.14
C LEU A 228 -7.09 -1.15 -0.67
N GLY A 229 -6.44 -1.25 -1.83
CA GLY A 229 -6.05 -0.08 -2.60
C GLY A 229 -7.28 0.76 -2.96
N HIS A 230 -7.20 2.06 -2.69
CA HIS A 230 -8.25 3.06 -2.81
C HIS A 230 -9.49 2.78 -1.95
N GLY A 231 -10.42 1.97 -2.40
CA GLY A 231 -11.61 1.52 -1.67
C GLY A 231 -12.67 2.60 -1.39
N PHE A 232 -12.44 3.84 -1.79
CA PHE A 232 -13.25 4.99 -1.37
C PHE A 232 -14.69 4.95 -1.92
N ARG A 233 -14.95 4.24 -3.02
CA ARG A 233 -16.31 4.07 -3.56
C ARG A 233 -17.18 3.14 -2.72
N ALA A 234 -16.64 2.52 -1.67
CA ALA A 234 -17.45 1.88 -0.64
C ALA A 234 -18.51 2.82 -0.07
N ALA A 235 -18.22 4.14 -0.04
CA ALA A 235 -19.18 5.18 0.42
C ALA A 235 -20.49 5.24 -0.38
N GLU A 236 -20.55 4.61 -1.55
CA GLU A 236 -21.75 4.53 -2.41
C GLU A 236 -22.79 3.52 -1.86
N ASP A 237 -22.38 2.62 -0.97
CA ASP A 237 -23.24 1.56 -0.42
C ASP A 237 -23.00 1.37 1.09
N PRO A 238 -23.97 1.74 1.95
CA PRO A 238 -23.84 1.60 3.39
C PRO A 238 -23.52 0.18 3.86
N ALA A 239 -24.04 -0.85 3.19
CA ALA A 239 -23.76 -2.24 3.56
C ALA A 239 -22.31 -2.66 3.28
N VAL A 240 -21.67 -2.05 2.27
CA VAL A 240 -20.25 -2.25 2.00
C VAL A 240 -19.39 -1.56 3.05
N VAL A 241 -19.80 -0.35 3.49
CA VAL A 241 -19.13 0.34 4.60
C VAL A 241 -19.23 -0.47 5.90
N ASP A 242 -20.40 -1.00 6.21
CA ASP A 242 -20.59 -1.86 7.39
C ASP A 242 -19.69 -3.11 7.31
N ALA A 243 -19.59 -3.73 6.14
CA ALA A 243 -18.70 -4.88 5.93
C ALA A 243 -17.19 -4.54 6.09
N LEU A 244 -16.76 -3.32 5.73
CA LEU A 244 -15.39 -2.84 5.99
C LEU A 244 -15.15 -2.68 7.49
N LEU A 245 -16.12 -2.11 8.22
CA LEU A 245 -16.05 -1.90 9.67
C LEU A 245 -15.99 -3.24 10.43
N ASP A 246 -16.90 -4.14 10.10
CA ASP A 246 -17.00 -5.46 10.76
C ASP A 246 -15.73 -6.30 10.61
N ARG A 247 -15.03 -6.15 9.50
CA ARG A 247 -13.80 -6.90 9.20
C ARG A 247 -12.52 -6.13 9.54
N GLY A 248 -12.63 -4.84 9.91
CA GLY A 248 -11.48 -3.99 10.22
C GLY A 248 -10.56 -3.75 9.04
N VAL A 249 -11.07 -3.78 7.79
CA VAL A 249 -10.29 -3.57 6.57
C VAL A 249 -9.81 -2.13 6.50
N VAL A 250 -8.53 -1.93 6.14
CA VAL A 250 -7.93 -0.61 5.96
C VAL A 250 -7.99 -0.21 4.49
N LEU A 251 -8.37 1.04 4.21
CA LEU A 251 -8.32 1.62 2.87
C LEU A 251 -7.05 2.42 2.65
N GLU A 252 -6.34 2.14 1.57
CA GLU A 252 -5.12 2.84 1.13
C GLU A 252 -5.50 3.93 0.13
N VAL A 253 -5.80 5.13 0.59
CA VAL A 253 -6.35 6.20 -0.24
C VAL A 253 -5.22 7.07 -0.81
N CYS A 254 -5.31 7.35 -2.11
CA CYS A 254 -4.33 8.12 -2.89
C CYS A 254 -4.97 9.36 -3.50
N PRO A 255 -5.20 10.43 -2.70
CA PRO A 255 -5.98 11.59 -3.13
C PRO A 255 -5.49 12.24 -4.42
N THR A 256 -4.18 12.45 -4.56
CA THR A 256 -3.61 13.05 -5.77
C THR A 256 -3.80 12.15 -6.99
N GLY A 257 -3.55 10.84 -6.86
CA GLY A 257 -3.78 9.86 -7.92
C GLY A 257 -5.25 9.86 -8.38
N ASN A 258 -6.18 9.83 -7.41
CA ASN A 258 -7.62 9.83 -7.71
C ASN A 258 -8.09 11.10 -8.44
N LEU A 259 -7.51 12.26 -8.13
CA LEU A 259 -7.77 13.51 -8.85
C LEU A 259 -7.13 13.49 -10.25
N ARG A 260 -5.88 13.05 -10.35
CA ARG A 260 -5.10 13.07 -11.60
C ARG A 260 -5.62 12.09 -12.65
N THR A 261 -6.12 10.94 -12.24
CA THR A 261 -6.77 9.94 -13.12
C THR A 261 -8.22 10.32 -13.47
N GLY A 262 -8.77 11.34 -12.80
CA GLY A 262 -10.13 11.82 -13.04
C GLY A 262 -11.23 10.94 -12.44
N VAL A 263 -10.88 9.94 -11.60
CA VAL A 263 -11.88 9.12 -10.90
C VAL A 263 -12.58 9.90 -9.79
N VAL A 264 -11.98 11.01 -9.35
CA VAL A 264 -12.57 12.05 -8.50
C VAL A 264 -12.41 13.39 -9.21
N ALA A 265 -13.49 14.14 -9.34
CA ALA A 265 -13.48 15.44 -10.04
C ALA A 265 -12.90 16.58 -9.21
N ASP A 266 -13.12 16.54 -7.89
CA ASP A 266 -12.66 17.53 -6.92
C ASP A 266 -12.35 16.82 -5.60
N LEU A 267 -11.20 17.12 -4.99
CA LEU A 267 -10.83 16.58 -3.69
C LEU A 267 -11.82 16.95 -2.58
N ALA A 268 -12.46 18.11 -2.66
CA ALA A 268 -13.45 18.51 -1.68
C ALA A 268 -14.69 17.57 -1.66
N GLU A 269 -14.94 16.87 -2.77
CA GLU A 269 -16.02 15.89 -2.92
C GLU A 269 -15.59 14.47 -2.60
N HIS A 270 -14.28 14.23 -2.34
CA HIS A 270 -13.74 12.91 -2.08
C HIS A 270 -14.39 12.28 -0.83
N PRO A 271 -14.93 11.05 -0.93
CA PRO A 271 -15.75 10.49 0.14
C PRO A 271 -14.96 10.01 1.37
N VAL A 272 -13.64 10.06 1.34
CA VAL A 272 -12.76 9.53 2.42
C VAL A 272 -13.10 10.13 3.79
N ARG A 273 -13.44 11.42 3.86
CA ARG A 273 -13.82 12.07 5.13
C ARG A 273 -15.05 11.39 5.73
N ARG A 274 -16.09 11.15 4.91
CA ARG A 274 -17.33 10.49 5.37
C ARG A 274 -17.08 9.05 5.82
N LEU A 275 -16.15 8.34 5.17
CA LEU A 275 -15.74 6.99 5.56
C LEU A 275 -15.06 6.99 6.92
N ARG A 276 -14.11 7.92 7.14
CA ARG A 276 -13.45 8.07 8.44
C ARG A 276 -14.42 8.48 9.56
N ASP A 277 -15.32 9.41 9.28
CA ASP A 277 -16.33 9.86 10.27
C ASP A 277 -17.26 8.69 10.69
N ARG A 278 -17.38 7.65 9.85
CA ARG A 278 -18.05 6.40 10.18
C ARG A 278 -17.15 5.38 10.89
N GLY A 279 -15.86 5.66 11.05
CA GLY A 279 -14.90 4.78 11.71
C GLY A 279 -14.14 3.84 10.79
N VAL A 280 -14.24 3.99 9.44
CA VAL A 280 -13.43 3.20 8.49
C VAL A 280 -11.97 3.61 8.65
N ARG A 281 -11.10 2.62 8.78
CA ARG A 281 -9.66 2.80 8.88
C ARG A 281 -9.10 3.24 7.53
N VAL A 282 -8.31 4.31 7.51
CA VAL A 282 -7.76 4.90 6.28
C VAL A 282 -6.29 5.22 6.48
N VAL A 283 -5.47 4.86 5.51
CA VAL A 283 -4.08 5.31 5.35
C VAL A 283 -3.94 6.07 4.04
N LEU A 284 -2.88 6.86 3.91
CA LEU A 284 -2.58 7.64 2.71
C LEU A 284 -1.40 7.03 1.98
N GLY A 285 -1.50 6.94 0.65
CA GLY A 285 -0.46 6.45 -0.23
C GLY A 285 -0.18 7.40 -1.39
N SER A 286 1.05 7.41 -1.89
CA SER A 286 1.50 8.30 -2.97
C SER A 286 1.21 7.75 -4.38
N ASP A 287 0.87 6.47 -4.49
CA ASP A 287 0.50 5.79 -5.74
C ASP A 287 1.65 5.77 -6.76
N ASP A 288 1.66 6.71 -7.70
CA ASP A 288 2.64 6.85 -8.77
C ASP A 288 3.34 8.22 -8.72
N PRO A 289 4.31 8.44 -7.83
CA PRO A 289 4.98 9.73 -7.62
C PRO A 289 5.48 10.42 -8.89
N LEU A 290 6.11 9.68 -9.80
CA LEU A 290 6.61 10.19 -11.09
C LEU A 290 5.46 10.75 -11.95
N LEU A 291 4.37 9.98 -12.04
CA LEU A 291 3.27 10.24 -12.96
C LEU A 291 2.31 11.30 -12.42
N PHE A 292 2.09 11.31 -11.11
CA PHE A 292 1.13 12.20 -10.46
C PHE A 292 1.76 13.45 -9.86
N GLY A 293 3.08 13.48 -9.67
CA GLY A 293 3.77 14.51 -8.92
C GLY A 293 3.43 14.46 -7.42
N SER A 294 3.06 13.29 -6.95
CA SER A 294 2.71 13.01 -5.54
C SER A 294 3.93 12.61 -4.73
N THR A 295 3.81 12.73 -3.43
CA THR A 295 4.74 12.19 -2.43
C THR A 295 3.95 11.84 -1.18
N ALA A 296 4.46 10.98 -0.30
CA ALA A 296 3.79 10.71 0.96
C ALA A 296 3.40 12.01 1.70
N LEU A 297 4.29 13.00 1.76
CA LEU A 297 4.02 14.28 2.43
C LEU A 297 2.96 15.12 1.72
N THR A 298 2.93 15.11 0.38
CA THR A 298 1.89 15.85 -0.36
C THR A 298 0.51 15.23 -0.15
N GLU A 299 0.39 13.92 0.00
CA GLU A 299 -0.89 13.26 0.30
C GLU A 299 -1.43 13.67 1.70
N TYR A 300 -0.54 13.77 2.70
CA TYR A 300 -0.90 14.31 4.01
C TYR A 300 -1.34 15.79 3.93
N ARG A 301 -0.67 16.59 3.08
CA ARG A 301 -1.07 17.96 2.81
C ARG A 301 -2.46 18.04 2.15
N GLN A 302 -2.71 17.23 1.11
CA GLN A 302 -4.01 17.16 0.44
C GLN A 302 -5.12 16.77 1.43
N ALA A 303 -4.85 15.80 2.30
CA ALA A 303 -5.77 15.39 3.34
C ALA A 303 -6.11 16.55 4.30
N TYR A 304 -5.11 17.34 4.68
CA TYR A 304 -5.30 18.51 5.54
C TYR A 304 -6.05 19.63 4.85
N GLU A 305 -5.62 20.04 3.66
CA GLU A 305 -6.15 21.23 2.96
C GLU A 305 -7.54 20.98 2.37
N HIS A 306 -7.81 19.77 1.84
CA HIS A 306 -9.00 19.49 1.04
C HIS A 306 -9.94 18.43 1.61
N LEU A 307 -9.42 17.43 2.35
CA LEU A 307 -10.23 16.30 2.82
C LEU A 307 -10.71 16.45 4.28
N GLY A 308 -10.43 17.59 4.89
CA GLY A 308 -10.92 17.91 6.22
C GLY A 308 -10.18 17.22 7.37
N PHE A 309 -8.99 16.67 7.17
CA PHE A 309 -8.17 16.07 8.23
C PHE A 309 -7.56 17.15 9.13
N SER A 310 -7.64 17.02 10.44
CA SER A 310 -6.90 17.85 11.40
C SER A 310 -5.43 17.37 11.53
N ALA A 311 -4.60 18.13 12.22
CA ALA A 311 -3.24 17.69 12.54
C ALA A 311 -3.24 16.38 13.37
N ASP A 312 -4.20 16.25 14.31
CA ASP A 312 -4.36 15.02 15.08
C ASP A 312 -4.81 13.85 14.22
N ASP A 313 -5.68 14.09 13.23
CA ASP A 313 -6.06 13.08 12.23
C ASP A 313 -4.86 12.62 11.41
N LEU A 314 -3.98 13.53 10.99
CA LEU A 314 -2.75 13.19 10.27
C LEU A 314 -1.82 12.33 11.11
N ALA A 315 -1.64 12.69 12.39
CA ALA A 315 -0.84 11.90 13.33
C ALA A 315 -1.46 10.51 13.58
N ALA A 316 -2.79 10.43 13.68
CA ALA A 316 -3.49 9.15 13.79
C ALA A 316 -3.32 8.30 12.53
N THR A 317 -3.43 8.90 11.34
CA THR A 317 -3.22 8.21 10.05
C THR A 317 -1.78 7.69 9.90
N ALA A 318 -0.79 8.46 10.35
CA ALA A 318 0.62 8.01 10.36
C ALA A 318 0.82 6.78 11.26
N ARG A 319 0.22 6.76 12.46
CA ARG A 319 0.25 5.58 13.34
C ARG A 319 -0.51 4.40 12.73
N GLU A 320 -1.67 4.67 12.13
CA GLU A 320 -2.48 3.65 11.47
C GLU A 320 -1.71 2.95 10.36
N SER A 321 -0.93 3.69 9.56
CA SER A 321 -0.14 3.12 8.47
C SER A 321 0.91 2.11 8.97
N LEU A 322 1.57 2.40 10.09
CA LEU A 322 2.50 1.46 10.72
C LEU A 322 1.78 0.21 11.26
N GLY A 323 0.60 0.40 11.88
CA GLY A 323 -0.21 -0.70 12.40
C GLY A 323 -0.87 -1.57 11.32
N ALA A 324 -0.98 -1.06 10.09
CA ALA A 324 -1.55 -1.76 8.95
C ALA A 324 -0.50 -2.48 8.09
N ALA A 325 0.79 -2.27 8.36
CA ALA A 325 1.90 -2.94 7.66
C ALA A 325 1.79 -4.46 7.80
N LEU A 326 2.08 -5.18 6.72
CA LEU A 326 2.03 -6.64 6.73
C LEU A 326 3.27 -7.23 7.41
N PRO A 327 3.10 -8.29 8.23
CA PRO A 327 4.24 -8.96 8.83
C PRO A 327 5.09 -9.62 7.74
N ASP A 328 6.39 -9.34 7.77
CA ASP A 328 7.33 -10.05 6.92
C ASP A 328 7.64 -11.45 7.48
N GLY A 329 7.65 -12.43 6.62
CA GLY A 329 8.11 -13.77 6.97
C GLY A 329 9.64 -13.91 6.94
N VAL A 330 10.41 -12.81 6.96
CA VAL A 330 11.88 -12.83 6.85
C VAL A 330 12.48 -12.96 8.25
N PRO A 331 13.13 -14.08 8.59
CA PRO A 331 13.74 -14.25 9.89
C PRO A 331 14.88 -13.23 10.13
N GLY A 332 14.83 -12.52 11.25
CA GLY A 332 15.91 -11.66 11.72
C GLY A 332 15.90 -10.23 11.18
N VAL A 333 14.91 -9.83 10.37
CA VAL A 333 14.77 -8.45 9.91
C VAL A 333 13.71 -7.73 10.76
N VAL A 334 14.20 -6.78 11.48
CA VAL A 334 13.61 -5.62 12.16
C VAL A 334 12.09 -5.64 12.33
N ARG A 335 11.66 -5.67 13.60
CA ARG A 335 10.37 -5.13 14.01
C ARG A 335 10.17 -3.77 13.35
N VAL A 336 9.03 -3.56 12.72
CA VAL A 336 8.63 -2.23 12.22
C VAL A 336 8.84 -1.25 13.38
N PRO A 337 9.56 -0.12 13.19
CA PRO A 337 9.74 0.85 14.26
C PRO A 337 8.39 1.41 14.68
N GLY A 338 7.80 0.87 15.71
CA GLY A 338 6.46 1.18 16.19
C GLY A 338 6.09 0.35 17.40
N ASP A 339 6.82 -0.75 17.67
CA ASP A 339 6.56 -1.58 18.86
C ASP A 339 6.82 -0.85 20.18
N ASP A 340 7.62 0.25 20.14
CA ASP A 340 7.88 1.13 21.29
C ASP A 340 6.97 2.37 21.32
N TRP A 341 6.03 2.51 20.35
CA TRP A 341 5.05 3.59 20.37
C TRP A 341 3.90 3.21 21.30
N PRO A 342 3.50 4.10 22.25
CA PRO A 342 2.40 3.76 23.15
C PRO A 342 1.14 3.42 22.32
N PRO A 343 0.44 2.32 22.68
CA PRO A 343 -0.77 1.93 21.96
C PRO A 343 -1.75 3.10 21.94
N ALA A 344 -2.39 3.33 20.80
CA ALA A 344 -3.43 4.31 20.67
C ALA A 344 -4.46 4.05 21.78
N ALA A 345 -4.78 5.08 22.56
CA ALA A 345 -5.86 5.02 23.53
C ALA A 345 -7.17 4.84 22.73
N HIS A 346 -7.54 3.58 22.51
CA HIS A 346 -8.86 3.25 22.00
C HIS A 346 -9.86 3.62 23.09
N GLY A 347 -10.47 4.77 22.98
CA GLY A 347 -11.69 5.09 23.70
C GLY A 347 -12.79 4.16 23.18
N THR A 348 -12.97 3.02 23.84
CA THR A 348 -14.16 2.20 23.67
C THR A 348 -15.37 2.98 24.16
N PRO A 349 -16.43 3.15 23.35
CA PRO A 349 -17.69 3.66 23.87
C PRO A 349 -18.33 2.57 24.74
N GLY A 350 -18.34 2.79 26.06
CA GLY A 350 -19.31 2.26 26.96
C GLY A 350 -19.11 0.84 27.48
N ASP A 351 -18.19 0.66 28.42
CA ASP A 351 -18.32 -0.45 29.40
C ASP A 351 -18.96 0.08 30.68
N LYS A 352 -20.27 -0.14 30.79
CA LYS A 352 -21.00 0.04 32.03
C LYS A 352 -20.68 -1.15 32.94
N GLY A 353 -19.98 -0.88 34.02
CA GLY A 353 -19.56 -1.86 35.01
C GLY A 353 -20.67 -2.79 35.47
N VAL A 354 -20.39 -4.08 35.38
CA VAL A 354 -21.01 -5.10 36.21
C VAL A 354 -19.95 -5.62 37.17
N ALA A 355 -20.11 -5.20 38.41
CA ALA A 355 -19.34 -5.72 39.53
C ALA A 355 -19.72 -7.19 39.76
N THR A 356 -18.79 -8.12 39.56
CA THR A 356 -18.89 -9.47 40.09
C THR A 356 -17.78 -9.71 41.10
N SER A 357 -18.24 -9.87 42.35
CA SER A 357 -17.49 -10.26 43.53
C SER A 357 -16.78 -11.62 43.35
N ARG A 358 -15.50 -11.66 43.70
CA ARG A 358 -14.75 -12.91 43.89
C ARG A 358 -15.16 -13.58 45.22
N PRO A 359 -15.27 -14.89 45.27
CA PRO A 359 -15.10 -15.63 46.51
C PRO A 359 -13.66 -16.12 46.67
N THR A 360 -13.13 -15.84 47.85
CA THR A 360 -11.91 -16.39 48.43
C THR A 360 -12.10 -17.83 48.88
N GLY A 361 -11.12 -18.70 48.72
CA GLY A 361 -11.07 -19.99 49.41
C GLY A 361 -10.12 -21.01 48.78
N ALA A 362 -8.89 -21.09 49.29
CA ALA A 362 -8.04 -22.28 49.19
C ALA A 362 -8.34 -23.18 50.41
N PRO A 363 -7.98 -24.45 50.48
CA PRO A 363 -6.63 -24.88 50.72
C PRO A 363 -6.21 -26.24 50.08
N PRO A 364 -4.99 -26.74 50.36
CA PRO A 364 -4.31 -27.78 49.60
C PRO A 364 -4.33 -29.16 50.27
N VAL A 365 -3.98 -30.22 49.55
CA VAL A 365 -3.39 -31.50 50.03
C VAL A 365 -3.22 -32.37 48.75
N GLY A 366 -2.14 -33.00 48.40
CA GLY A 366 -1.28 -33.89 49.09
C GLY A 366 -0.78 -34.88 48.02
N GLY A 367 0.48 -35.21 48.07
CA GLY A 367 1.25 -35.98 47.13
C GLY A 367 1.09 -37.49 47.25
N ILE A 368 2.09 -38.16 46.58
CA ILE A 368 2.52 -39.55 46.60
C ILE A 368 2.32 -40.19 45.22
N ALA A 369 3.34 -40.33 44.43
CA ALA A 369 4.47 -41.25 44.40
C ALA A 369 4.22 -42.55 43.59
N THR A 370 5.10 -42.76 42.64
CA THR A 370 5.71 -44.04 42.17
C THR A 370 4.90 -45.09 41.42
N GLY A 371 5.44 -45.54 40.32
CA GLY A 371 5.16 -46.86 39.79
C GLY A 371 5.68 -47.08 38.35
N GLN A 372 6.79 -47.70 38.25
CA GLN A 372 7.54 -48.22 37.06
C GLN A 372 6.76 -49.27 36.26
N SER A 373 7.22 -49.37 35.00
CA SER A 373 7.41 -50.60 34.20
C SER A 373 6.21 -51.23 33.48
N ARG A 374 6.16 -51.13 32.21
CA ARG A 374 6.65 -52.08 31.21
C ARG A 374 6.51 -51.50 29.81
#